data_ae6ff66ad25c49d54ba96b5ead88a504
#
_entry.id   ae6ff66ad25c49d54ba96b5ead88a504
#
_cell.length_a   1.000
_cell.length_b   1.000
_cell.length_c   1.000
_cell.angle_alpha   90.00
_cell.angle_beta   90.00
_cell.angle_gamma   90.00
#
_symmetry.space_group_name_H-M   'P 1'
#
loop_
_entity.id
_entity.type
_entity.pdbx_description
1 polymer ?
#
loop_
_entity_poly.entity_id
_entity_poly.type
_entity_poly.pdbx_seq_one_letter_code
_entity_poly.pdbx_strand_id
1 'polypeptide(L)'
;MQQQRVIAPLLPVAIAFILGIIVGRYTDYGAVTTLAILAGLIGIALCLFRFPKVQSLFILLITMVMGCHLIQHPLPDIPVVKRAGERMLEYREHLLQQYRATMNPATYEVVAAMTLGDKTALTKETREKFNMTGASHILAISGLHLGIIYMMVSLLAWGRRWRIVAQVLTLVLLWGFAFLVGLPASVVRATTMLTIYGLLSLGYRQNSSINVLAFTAIVILACQPEALFEVGFQMSYLAVFAILLFYPTLYGMISEKWLMEHRVVRWVWGMTTVSLCAQLGVGPLIAFYFHRFSTYFLLTNFIVIPCAYLILVGGFLLLLTSWTMIASALATVVTIMTQSLTAIAALPIASIGNLYPSLLQTVLVYVLIGCLSIIFLKLWQTYSVSYR
;
A
#
# COMPACT_ATOMS: atom_id res chain seq x y z
N MET A 1 22.82 11.13 -15.97
CA MET A 1 21.37 10.90 -16.12
C MET A 1 20.65 12.22 -15.88
N GLN A 2 20.05 12.82 -16.92
CA GLN A 2 19.19 13.99 -16.73
C GLN A 2 18.07 13.60 -15.81
N GLN A 3 17.95 14.29 -14.65
CA GLN A 3 16.74 14.23 -13.83
C GLN A 3 15.57 14.71 -14.70
N GLN A 4 14.83 13.76 -15.29
CA GLN A 4 13.51 14.07 -15.82
C GLN A 4 12.72 14.63 -14.63
N ARG A 5 12.38 15.91 -14.69
CA ARG A 5 11.39 16.48 -13.76
C ARG A 5 10.20 15.56 -13.78
N VAL A 6 9.90 14.90 -12.67
CA VAL A 6 8.75 14.03 -12.53
C VAL A 6 7.52 14.93 -12.67
N ILE A 7 7.01 15.04 -13.89
CA ILE A 7 5.78 15.78 -14.16
C ILE A 7 4.65 14.91 -13.61
N ALA A 8 4.10 15.32 -12.48
CA ALA A 8 2.98 14.64 -11.82
C ALA A 8 1.72 15.54 -11.87
N PRO A 9 1.11 15.74 -13.05
CA PRO A 9 -0.01 16.67 -13.23
C PRO A 9 -1.26 16.27 -12.43
N LEU A 10 -1.43 14.99 -12.08
CA LEU A 10 -2.57 14.53 -11.29
C LEU A 10 -2.41 14.76 -9.79
N LEU A 11 -1.19 15.04 -9.31
CA LEU A 11 -0.96 15.25 -7.88
C LEU A 11 -1.70 16.51 -7.35
N PRO A 12 -1.64 17.69 -8.00
CA PRO A 12 -2.44 18.86 -7.57
C PRO A 12 -3.95 18.58 -7.60
N VAL A 13 -4.42 17.81 -8.59
CA VAL A 13 -5.83 17.44 -8.72
C VAL A 13 -6.25 16.55 -7.55
N ALA A 14 -5.45 15.54 -7.19
CA ALA A 14 -5.71 14.69 -6.04
C ALA A 14 -5.71 15.49 -4.72
N ILE A 15 -4.78 16.42 -4.56
CA ILE A 15 -4.72 17.30 -3.39
C ILE A 15 -5.98 18.18 -3.31
N ALA A 16 -6.42 18.79 -4.41
CA ALA A 16 -7.64 19.58 -4.46
C ALA A 16 -8.87 18.74 -4.11
N PHE A 17 -8.95 17.50 -4.61
CA PHE A 17 -10.02 16.57 -4.30
C PHE A 17 -10.06 16.21 -2.81
N ILE A 18 -8.91 15.88 -2.21
CA ILE A 18 -8.75 15.58 -0.79
C ILE A 18 -9.17 16.79 0.08
N LEU A 19 -8.72 17.99 -0.29
CA LEU A 19 -9.12 19.21 0.41
C LEU A 19 -10.64 19.43 0.34
N GLY A 20 -11.26 19.12 -0.81
CA GLY A 20 -12.71 19.16 -0.96
C GLY A 20 -13.43 18.20 -0.02
N ILE A 21 -12.95 16.97 0.12
CA ILE A 21 -13.50 15.98 1.07
C ILE A 21 -13.37 16.49 2.52
N ILE A 22 -12.21 17.04 2.88
CA ILE A 22 -11.98 17.59 4.22
C ILE A 22 -12.95 18.76 4.49
N VAL A 23 -13.06 19.70 3.57
CA VAL A 23 -13.98 20.85 3.72
C VAL A 23 -15.43 20.36 3.80
N GLY A 24 -15.84 19.46 2.91
CA GLY A 24 -17.19 18.91 2.86
C GLY A 24 -17.61 18.14 4.12
N ARG A 25 -16.66 17.61 4.90
CA ARG A 25 -16.95 16.97 6.18
C ARG A 25 -17.40 17.93 7.28
N TYR A 26 -16.93 19.18 7.20
CA TYR A 26 -17.22 20.21 8.21
C TYR A 26 -18.24 21.26 7.73
N THR A 27 -18.71 21.13 6.50
CA THR A 27 -19.71 22.02 5.90
C THR A 27 -20.93 21.21 5.48
N ASP A 28 -22.11 21.80 5.54
CA ASP A 28 -23.33 21.16 5.05
C ASP A 28 -23.91 22.01 3.91
N TYR A 29 -23.70 21.54 2.70
CA TYR A 29 -24.24 22.16 1.50
C TYR A 29 -25.25 21.20 0.86
N GLY A 30 -26.46 21.65 0.59
CA GLY A 30 -27.44 20.83 -0.11
C GLY A 30 -26.94 20.36 -1.49
N ALA A 31 -27.36 19.16 -1.91
CA ALA A 31 -26.96 18.56 -3.19
C ALA A 31 -27.18 19.50 -4.39
N VAL A 32 -28.30 20.20 -4.41
CA VAL A 32 -28.65 21.16 -5.48
C VAL A 32 -27.64 22.32 -5.53
N THR A 33 -27.23 22.84 -4.38
CA THR A 33 -26.27 23.95 -4.28
C THR A 33 -24.90 23.53 -4.82
N THR A 34 -24.39 22.38 -4.40
CA THR A 34 -23.08 21.89 -4.86
C THR A 34 -23.08 21.55 -6.35
N LEU A 35 -24.17 20.96 -6.86
CA LEU A 35 -24.34 20.69 -8.30
C LEU A 35 -24.45 21.99 -9.14
N ALA A 36 -25.14 23.00 -8.64
CA ALA A 36 -25.23 24.32 -9.31
C ALA A 36 -23.86 25.01 -9.35
N ILE A 37 -23.08 24.94 -8.27
CA ILE A 37 -21.71 25.47 -8.26
C ILE A 37 -20.84 24.72 -9.24
N LEU A 38 -20.92 23.37 -9.31
CA LEU A 38 -20.18 22.55 -10.27
C LEU A 38 -20.53 22.92 -11.71
N ALA A 39 -21.81 23.05 -12.04
CA ALA A 39 -22.26 23.43 -13.37
C ALA A 39 -21.75 24.83 -13.76
N GLY A 40 -21.80 25.79 -12.86
CA GLY A 40 -21.26 27.14 -13.06
C GLY A 40 -19.75 27.14 -13.32
N LEU A 41 -18.97 26.42 -12.48
CA LEU A 41 -17.52 26.32 -12.65
C LEU A 41 -17.12 25.62 -13.97
N ILE A 42 -17.84 24.57 -14.36
CA ILE A 42 -17.64 23.88 -15.65
C ILE A 42 -17.94 24.83 -16.79
N GLY A 43 -19.05 25.58 -16.76
CA GLY A 43 -19.38 26.57 -17.76
C GLY A 43 -18.31 27.64 -17.93
N ILE A 44 -17.80 28.19 -16.82
CA ILE A 44 -16.71 29.18 -16.81
C ILE A 44 -15.42 28.58 -17.38
N ALA A 45 -15.06 27.35 -16.96
CA ALA A 45 -13.87 26.68 -17.44
C ALA A 45 -13.91 26.42 -18.96
N LEU A 46 -15.09 26.10 -19.50
CA LEU A 46 -15.30 25.96 -20.94
C LEU A 46 -15.19 27.28 -21.69
N CYS A 47 -15.70 28.38 -21.13
CA CYS A 47 -15.54 29.72 -21.72
C CYS A 47 -14.07 30.20 -21.72
N LEU A 48 -13.28 29.77 -20.73
CA LEU A 48 -11.89 30.17 -20.56
C LEU A 48 -10.88 29.23 -21.25
N PHE A 49 -11.32 28.40 -22.22
CA PHE A 49 -10.44 27.42 -22.86
C PHE A 49 -9.19 28.03 -23.55
N ARG A 50 -9.22 29.32 -23.91
CA ARG A 50 -8.08 30.05 -24.49
C ARG A 50 -7.01 30.43 -23.46
N PHE A 51 -7.30 30.33 -22.16
CA PHE A 51 -6.39 30.71 -21.07
C PHE A 51 -6.02 29.50 -20.22
N PRO A 52 -5.05 28.64 -20.64
CA PRO A 52 -4.80 27.34 -20.02
C PRO A 52 -4.39 27.42 -18.52
N LYS A 53 -3.70 28.48 -18.09
CA LYS A 53 -3.36 28.67 -16.68
C LYS A 53 -4.60 28.94 -15.81
N VAL A 54 -5.53 29.73 -16.33
CA VAL A 54 -6.79 30.05 -15.63
C VAL A 54 -7.70 28.81 -15.64
N GLN A 55 -7.79 28.12 -16.76
CA GLN A 55 -8.54 26.87 -16.89
C GLN A 55 -8.04 25.81 -15.88
N SER A 56 -6.74 25.68 -15.68
CA SER A 56 -6.17 24.77 -14.69
C SER A 56 -6.66 25.08 -13.26
N LEU A 57 -6.79 26.36 -12.89
CA LEU A 57 -7.34 26.75 -11.60
C LEU A 57 -8.80 26.31 -11.44
N PHE A 58 -9.63 26.49 -12.49
CA PHE A 58 -11.01 26.06 -12.44
C PHE A 58 -11.14 24.52 -12.37
N ILE A 59 -10.24 23.76 -13.00
CA ILE A 59 -10.19 22.30 -12.87
C ILE A 59 -9.94 21.90 -11.40
N LEU A 60 -9.01 22.58 -10.71
CA LEU A 60 -8.74 22.33 -9.29
C LEU A 60 -9.95 22.68 -8.41
N LEU A 61 -10.64 23.79 -8.70
CA LEU A 61 -11.86 24.18 -7.97
C LEU A 61 -13.00 23.18 -8.22
N ILE A 62 -13.22 22.73 -9.45
CA ILE A 62 -14.21 21.73 -9.82
C ILE A 62 -13.94 20.43 -9.04
N THR A 63 -12.68 19.96 -9.02
CA THR A 63 -12.33 18.74 -8.28
C THR A 63 -12.48 18.89 -6.78
N MET A 64 -12.20 20.06 -6.22
CA MET A 64 -12.42 20.37 -4.81
C MET A 64 -13.92 20.33 -4.47
N VAL A 65 -14.78 21.00 -5.26
CA VAL A 65 -16.24 20.99 -5.03
C VAL A 65 -16.81 19.59 -5.24
N MET A 66 -16.28 18.81 -6.20
CA MET A 66 -16.66 17.42 -6.40
C MET A 66 -16.33 16.55 -5.18
N GLY A 67 -15.15 16.74 -4.56
CA GLY A 67 -14.80 16.05 -3.30
C GLY A 67 -15.75 16.42 -2.16
N CYS A 68 -16.10 17.70 -2.04
CA CYS A 68 -17.07 18.18 -1.06
C CYS A 68 -18.46 17.57 -1.29
N HIS A 69 -18.91 17.48 -2.53
CA HIS A 69 -20.20 16.88 -2.89
C HIS A 69 -20.25 15.39 -2.54
N LEU A 70 -19.22 14.62 -2.90
CA LEU A 70 -19.20 13.18 -2.72
C LEU A 70 -19.15 12.72 -1.27
N ILE A 71 -18.53 13.48 -0.36
CA ILE A 71 -18.54 13.14 1.08
C ILE A 71 -19.90 13.34 1.70
N GLN A 72 -20.67 14.30 1.22
CA GLN A 72 -22.03 14.59 1.69
C GLN A 72 -23.08 13.69 1.04
N HIS A 73 -22.84 13.27 -0.20
CA HIS A 73 -23.73 12.45 -1.02
C HIS A 73 -22.96 11.27 -1.61
N PRO A 74 -22.59 10.26 -0.78
CA PRO A 74 -21.80 9.13 -1.23
C PRO A 74 -22.55 8.31 -2.26
N LEU A 75 -21.78 7.68 -3.16
CA LEU A 75 -22.33 6.78 -4.17
C LEU A 75 -22.98 5.56 -3.49
N PRO A 76 -24.12 5.07 -4.00
CA PRO A 76 -24.77 3.89 -3.43
C PRO A 76 -23.90 2.63 -3.62
N ASP A 77 -23.98 1.72 -2.66
CA ASP A 77 -23.36 0.40 -2.76
C ASP A 77 -23.87 -0.36 -4.00
N ILE A 78 -22.98 -1.08 -4.65
CA ILE A 78 -23.31 -1.91 -5.80
C ILE A 78 -23.77 -3.30 -5.32
N PRO A 79 -25.06 -3.67 -5.37
CA PRO A 79 -25.59 -4.91 -4.80
C PRO A 79 -24.94 -6.19 -5.38
N VAL A 80 -24.52 -6.15 -6.65
CA VAL A 80 -23.86 -7.28 -7.33
C VAL A 80 -22.50 -7.59 -6.69
N VAL A 81 -21.73 -6.55 -6.36
CA VAL A 81 -20.41 -6.71 -5.70
C VAL A 81 -20.57 -7.34 -4.33
N LYS A 82 -21.57 -6.90 -3.57
CA LYS A 82 -21.87 -7.43 -2.23
C LYS A 82 -22.23 -8.93 -2.29
N ARG A 83 -23.14 -9.33 -3.17
CA ARG A 83 -23.54 -10.74 -3.36
C ARG A 83 -22.38 -11.62 -3.82
N ALA A 84 -21.54 -11.11 -4.74
CA ALA A 84 -20.35 -11.85 -5.17
C ALA A 84 -19.36 -12.07 -4.01
N GLY A 85 -19.18 -11.07 -3.14
CA GLY A 85 -18.37 -11.17 -1.94
C GLY A 85 -18.89 -12.23 -0.96
N GLU A 86 -20.19 -12.25 -0.69
CA GLU A 86 -20.83 -13.24 0.22
C GLU A 86 -20.57 -14.69 -0.25
N ARG A 87 -20.78 -15.00 -1.53
CA ARG A 87 -20.47 -16.32 -2.09
C ARG A 87 -19.01 -16.72 -2.00
N MET A 88 -18.10 -15.78 -2.19
CA MET A 88 -16.66 -16.03 -2.07
C MET A 88 -16.24 -16.27 -0.63
N LEU A 89 -16.91 -15.67 0.36
CA LEU A 89 -16.67 -15.94 1.77
C LEU A 89 -17.05 -17.38 2.14
N GLU A 90 -18.15 -17.94 1.60
CA GLU A 90 -18.50 -19.36 1.78
C GLU A 90 -17.40 -20.27 1.23
N TYR A 91 -16.89 -19.98 0.03
CA TYR A 91 -15.78 -20.73 -0.55
C TYR A 91 -14.50 -20.61 0.28
N ARG A 92 -14.22 -19.44 0.83
CA ARG A 92 -13.08 -19.23 1.75
C ARG A 92 -13.16 -20.14 2.97
N GLU A 93 -14.35 -20.36 3.55
CA GLU A 93 -14.53 -21.25 4.69
C GLU A 93 -14.15 -22.70 4.35
N HIS A 94 -14.46 -23.18 3.15
CA HIS A 94 -13.99 -24.51 2.70
C HIS A 94 -12.46 -24.59 2.66
N LEU A 95 -11.78 -23.56 2.16
CA LEU A 95 -10.32 -23.52 2.13
C LEU A 95 -9.71 -23.46 3.55
N LEU A 96 -10.35 -22.75 4.47
CA LEU A 96 -9.94 -22.70 5.87
C LEU A 96 -10.11 -24.06 6.55
N GLN A 97 -11.18 -24.82 6.26
CA GLN A 97 -11.36 -26.19 6.75
C GLN A 97 -10.26 -27.12 6.25
N GLN A 98 -9.84 -26.99 4.99
CA GLN A 98 -8.71 -27.75 4.43
C GLN A 98 -7.41 -27.46 5.18
N TYR A 99 -7.13 -26.20 5.51
CA TYR A 99 -5.99 -25.83 6.35
C TYR A 99 -6.08 -26.43 7.76
N ARG A 100 -7.25 -26.36 8.41
CA ARG A 100 -7.46 -26.94 9.75
C ARG A 100 -7.22 -28.44 9.78
N ALA A 101 -7.55 -29.15 8.70
CA ALA A 101 -7.37 -30.60 8.60
C ALA A 101 -5.89 -31.00 8.40
N THR A 102 -5.04 -30.09 7.88
CA THR A 102 -3.67 -30.44 7.47
C THR A 102 -2.59 -29.83 8.34
N MET A 103 -2.91 -28.80 9.15
CA MET A 103 -1.94 -28.07 9.97
C MET A 103 -2.25 -28.15 11.46
N ASN A 104 -1.19 -27.99 12.28
CA ASN A 104 -1.38 -27.77 13.71
C ASN A 104 -1.95 -26.38 14.00
N PRO A 105 -2.59 -26.14 15.18
CA PRO A 105 -3.24 -24.87 15.50
C PRO A 105 -2.32 -23.64 15.42
N ALA A 106 -1.07 -23.75 15.85
CA ALA A 106 -0.11 -22.64 15.82
C ALA A 106 0.31 -22.24 14.40
N THR A 107 0.44 -23.22 13.50
CA THR A 107 0.70 -22.96 12.08
C THR A 107 -0.54 -22.41 11.39
N TYR A 108 -1.71 -22.99 11.67
CA TYR A 108 -2.99 -22.59 11.11
C TYR A 108 -3.28 -21.10 11.38
N GLU A 109 -3.14 -20.62 12.64
CA GLU A 109 -3.47 -19.23 12.99
C GLU A 109 -2.71 -18.20 12.14
N VAL A 110 -1.44 -18.47 11.84
CA VAL A 110 -0.59 -17.56 11.07
C VAL A 110 -0.83 -17.70 9.57
N VAL A 111 -0.86 -18.95 9.05
CA VAL A 111 -1.06 -19.21 7.63
C VAL A 111 -2.45 -18.73 7.17
N ALA A 112 -3.52 -19.02 7.92
CA ALA A 112 -4.87 -18.60 7.60
C ALA A 112 -5.00 -17.05 7.58
N ALA A 113 -4.38 -16.38 8.56
CA ALA A 113 -4.39 -14.91 8.60
C ALA A 113 -3.66 -14.29 7.41
N MET A 114 -2.50 -14.83 7.04
CA MET A 114 -1.66 -14.25 5.99
C MET A 114 -2.12 -14.61 4.58
N THR A 115 -2.72 -15.80 4.36
CA THR A 115 -3.13 -16.25 3.02
C THR A 115 -4.59 -15.94 2.71
N LEU A 116 -5.50 -16.18 3.64
CA LEU A 116 -6.95 -16.04 3.47
C LEU A 116 -7.58 -14.92 4.31
N GLY A 117 -6.79 -14.18 5.09
CA GLY A 117 -7.26 -13.04 5.89
C GLY A 117 -8.08 -13.43 7.12
N ASP A 118 -8.07 -14.69 7.52
CA ASP A 118 -8.77 -15.13 8.72
C ASP A 118 -7.94 -14.83 9.98
N LYS A 119 -8.39 -13.85 10.74
CA LYS A 119 -7.78 -13.42 12.00
C LYS A 119 -8.48 -14.00 13.22
N THR A 120 -9.52 -14.81 13.04
CA THR A 120 -10.35 -15.32 14.16
C THR A 120 -9.57 -16.27 15.03
N ALA A 121 -8.68 -17.05 14.45
CA ALA A 121 -7.84 -18.01 15.14
C ALA A 121 -6.60 -17.40 15.81
N LEU A 122 -6.26 -16.13 15.49
CA LEU A 122 -5.05 -15.47 16.04
C LEU A 122 -5.16 -15.27 17.55
N THR A 123 -4.24 -15.88 18.28
CA THR A 123 -4.12 -15.69 19.73
C THR A 123 -3.70 -14.25 20.07
N LYS A 124 -4.09 -13.78 21.28
CA LYS A 124 -3.67 -12.47 21.78
C LYS A 124 -2.14 -12.39 21.89
N GLU A 125 -1.50 -13.46 22.31
CA GLU A 125 -0.05 -13.55 22.43
C GLU A 125 0.65 -13.38 21.07
N THR A 126 0.24 -14.13 20.05
CA THR A 126 0.78 -14.00 18.70
C THR A 126 0.59 -12.59 18.16
N ARG A 127 -0.61 -12.02 18.33
CA ARG A 127 -0.89 -10.65 17.90
C ARG A 127 0.02 -9.62 18.57
N GLU A 128 0.26 -9.76 19.89
CA GLU A 128 1.12 -8.82 20.63
C GLU A 128 2.60 -8.93 20.22
N LYS A 129 3.11 -10.13 19.96
CA LYS A 129 4.48 -10.33 19.44
C LYS A 129 4.68 -9.59 18.10
N PHE A 130 3.73 -9.71 17.19
CA PHE A 130 3.76 -8.98 15.91
C PHE A 130 3.63 -7.46 16.11
N ASN A 131 2.84 -7.02 17.08
CA ASN A 131 2.68 -5.60 17.40
C ASN A 131 3.97 -4.98 17.97
N MET A 132 4.60 -5.66 18.92
CA MET A 132 5.84 -5.18 19.57
C MET A 132 7.00 -5.04 18.58
N THR A 133 7.09 -5.97 17.64
CA THR A 133 8.17 -6.00 16.64
C THR A 133 7.89 -5.16 15.40
N GLY A 134 6.68 -4.56 15.28
CA GLY A 134 6.29 -3.75 14.12
C GLY A 134 5.85 -4.57 12.91
N ALA A 135 5.65 -5.89 13.06
CA ALA A 135 5.23 -6.80 11.99
C ALA A 135 3.71 -6.91 11.82
N SER A 136 2.89 -6.18 12.55
CA SER A 136 1.41 -6.25 12.52
C SER A 136 0.83 -6.10 11.12
N HIS A 137 1.49 -5.31 10.27
CA HIS A 137 1.08 -5.06 8.89
C HIS A 137 1.14 -6.32 8.00
N ILE A 138 1.86 -7.35 8.42
CA ILE A 138 1.99 -8.63 7.70
C ILE A 138 0.90 -9.63 8.09
N LEU A 139 0.39 -9.57 9.33
CA LEU A 139 -0.80 -10.35 9.71
C LEU A 139 -2.09 -9.89 9.02
N ALA A 140 -2.11 -8.67 8.53
CA ALA A 140 -3.18 -8.20 7.66
C ALA A 140 -2.76 -8.40 6.21
N ILE A 141 -3.66 -8.90 5.36
CA ILE A 141 -3.37 -8.95 3.92
C ILE A 141 -3.10 -7.52 3.44
N SER A 142 -1.93 -7.33 2.86
CA SER A 142 -1.39 -6.02 2.49
C SER A 142 -1.01 -5.96 1.01
N GLY A 143 -0.59 -4.78 0.55
CA GLY A 143 -0.04 -4.61 -0.79
C GLY A 143 1.17 -5.50 -1.09
N LEU A 144 1.97 -5.88 -0.08
CA LEU A 144 3.06 -6.84 -0.22
C LEU A 144 2.54 -8.22 -0.69
N HIS A 145 1.47 -8.72 -0.07
CA HIS A 145 0.85 -10.00 -0.44
C HIS A 145 0.38 -10.00 -1.90
N LEU A 146 -0.30 -8.93 -2.31
CA LEU A 146 -0.73 -8.75 -3.70
C LEU A 146 0.45 -8.60 -4.67
N GLY A 147 1.51 -7.92 -4.25
CA GLY A 147 2.75 -7.84 -5.01
C GLY A 147 3.40 -9.20 -5.23
N ILE A 148 3.38 -10.07 -4.22
CA ILE A 148 3.89 -11.46 -4.32
C ILE A 148 3.01 -12.25 -5.30
N ILE A 149 1.69 -12.19 -5.17
CA ILE A 149 0.75 -12.88 -6.08
C ILE A 149 0.94 -12.36 -7.52
N TYR A 150 1.04 -11.03 -7.70
CA TYR A 150 1.33 -10.42 -9.00
C TYR A 150 2.62 -10.97 -9.61
N MET A 151 3.69 -11.05 -8.83
CA MET A 151 4.97 -11.57 -9.27
C MET A 151 4.88 -13.07 -9.62
N MET A 152 4.23 -13.89 -8.80
CA MET A 152 4.03 -15.33 -9.07
C MET A 152 3.33 -15.56 -10.41
N VAL A 153 2.24 -14.84 -10.66
CA VAL A 153 1.47 -14.99 -11.91
C VAL A 153 2.26 -14.42 -13.09
N SER A 154 2.97 -13.31 -12.92
CA SER A 154 3.78 -12.73 -13.99
C SER A 154 4.94 -13.61 -14.43
N LEU A 155 5.48 -14.45 -13.54
CA LEU A 155 6.50 -15.45 -13.89
C LEU A 155 5.97 -16.55 -14.81
N LEU A 156 4.67 -16.84 -14.78
CA LEU A 156 4.01 -17.80 -15.67
C LEU A 156 3.83 -17.23 -17.09
N ALA A 157 3.97 -15.92 -17.24
CA ALA A 157 3.84 -15.21 -18.50
C ALA A 157 5.09 -15.30 -19.36
N TRP A 158 5.36 -16.48 -19.94
CA TRP A 158 6.52 -16.69 -20.79
C TRP A 158 6.29 -16.13 -22.21
N GLY A 159 7.06 -15.10 -22.57
CA GLY A 159 7.18 -14.58 -23.93
C GLY A 159 6.34 -13.33 -24.25
N ARG A 160 6.89 -12.50 -25.15
CA ARG A 160 6.34 -11.19 -25.56
C ARG A 160 4.93 -11.28 -26.19
N ARG A 161 4.62 -12.41 -26.82
CA ARG A 161 3.34 -12.65 -27.52
C ARG A 161 2.15 -12.78 -26.57
N TRP A 162 2.38 -13.31 -25.35
CA TRP A 162 1.34 -13.56 -24.36
C TRP A 162 1.23 -12.48 -23.28
N ARG A 163 2.00 -11.40 -23.39
CA ARG A 163 2.09 -10.35 -22.37
C ARG A 163 0.72 -9.76 -22.00
N ILE A 164 -0.12 -9.47 -22.99
CA ILE A 164 -1.45 -8.89 -22.73
C ILE A 164 -2.34 -9.90 -22.02
N VAL A 165 -2.38 -11.14 -22.51
CA VAL A 165 -3.18 -12.22 -21.90
C VAL A 165 -2.72 -12.48 -20.45
N ALA A 166 -1.43 -12.56 -20.24
CA ALA A 166 -0.88 -12.74 -18.89
C ALA A 166 -1.22 -11.57 -17.96
N GLN A 167 -1.14 -10.33 -18.45
CA GLN A 167 -1.52 -9.16 -17.66
C GLN A 167 -3.02 -9.19 -17.30
N VAL A 168 -3.89 -9.48 -18.26
CA VAL A 168 -5.34 -9.62 -18.01
C VAL A 168 -5.62 -10.74 -17.00
N LEU A 169 -5.01 -11.91 -17.19
CA LEU A 169 -5.14 -13.03 -16.27
C LEU A 169 -4.68 -12.65 -14.86
N THR A 170 -3.53 -11.96 -14.75
CA THR A 170 -3.03 -11.48 -13.46
C THR A 170 -4.05 -10.57 -12.76
N LEU A 171 -4.64 -9.62 -13.50
CA LEU A 171 -5.65 -8.72 -12.94
C LEU A 171 -6.92 -9.46 -12.50
N VAL A 172 -7.39 -10.42 -13.31
CA VAL A 172 -8.54 -11.27 -12.95
C VAL A 172 -8.26 -12.07 -11.68
N LEU A 173 -7.07 -12.67 -11.56
CA LEU A 173 -6.68 -13.43 -10.36
C LEU A 173 -6.53 -12.54 -9.12
N LEU A 174 -5.99 -11.32 -9.26
CA LEU A 174 -5.90 -10.37 -8.15
C LEU A 174 -7.28 -9.93 -7.64
N TRP A 175 -8.23 -9.64 -8.53
CA TRP A 175 -9.60 -9.34 -8.15
C TRP A 175 -10.32 -10.56 -7.58
N GLY A 176 -10.14 -11.75 -8.18
CA GLY A 176 -10.65 -13.01 -7.63
C GLY A 176 -10.15 -13.24 -6.20
N PHE A 177 -8.86 -13.02 -5.95
CA PHE A 177 -8.28 -13.09 -4.60
C PHE A 177 -8.87 -12.01 -3.67
N ALA A 178 -9.05 -10.77 -4.14
CA ALA A 178 -9.68 -9.72 -3.36
C ALA A 178 -11.10 -10.09 -2.91
N PHE A 179 -11.90 -10.67 -3.78
CA PHE A 179 -13.24 -11.19 -3.46
C PHE A 179 -13.17 -12.37 -2.49
N LEU A 180 -12.23 -13.29 -2.69
CA LEU A 180 -12.04 -14.46 -1.83
C LEU A 180 -11.76 -14.08 -0.37
N VAL A 181 -10.97 -13.03 -0.15
CA VAL A 181 -10.63 -12.56 1.22
C VAL A 181 -11.63 -11.55 1.79
N GLY A 182 -12.73 -11.27 1.08
CA GLY A 182 -13.83 -10.42 1.55
C GLY A 182 -13.61 -8.92 1.33
N LEU A 183 -12.84 -8.54 0.30
CA LEU A 183 -12.61 -7.15 -0.10
C LEU A 183 -12.10 -6.22 1.04
N PRO A 184 -11.12 -6.61 1.86
CA PRO A 184 -10.58 -5.71 2.86
C PRO A 184 -10.06 -4.43 2.19
N ALA A 185 -10.24 -3.29 2.82
CA ALA A 185 -9.86 -1.98 2.24
C ALA A 185 -8.39 -1.93 1.79
N SER A 186 -7.46 -2.59 2.51
CA SER A 186 -6.05 -2.70 2.12
C SER A 186 -5.83 -3.46 0.81
N VAL A 187 -6.60 -4.54 0.60
CA VAL A 187 -6.54 -5.37 -0.60
C VAL A 187 -7.14 -4.63 -1.79
N VAL A 188 -8.32 -4.02 -1.60
CA VAL A 188 -8.98 -3.21 -2.66
C VAL A 188 -8.07 -2.10 -3.15
N ARG A 189 -7.43 -1.35 -2.23
CA ARG A 189 -6.47 -0.29 -2.60
C ARG A 189 -5.31 -0.82 -3.42
N ALA A 190 -4.66 -1.89 -2.96
CA ALA A 190 -3.50 -2.44 -3.64
C ALA A 190 -3.88 -3.07 -4.99
N THR A 191 -5.02 -3.78 -5.08
CA THR A 191 -5.53 -4.33 -6.36
C THR A 191 -5.86 -3.22 -7.35
N THR A 192 -6.49 -2.12 -6.89
CA THR A 192 -6.76 -0.95 -7.74
C THR A 192 -5.47 -0.31 -8.25
N MET A 193 -4.46 -0.10 -7.37
CA MET A 193 -3.16 0.42 -7.77
C MET A 193 -2.48 -0.48 -8.81
N LEU A 194 -2.45 -1.80 -8.59
CA LEU A 194 -1.86 -2.76 -9.52
C LEU A 194 -2.64 -2.83 -10.84
N THR A 195 -3.96 -2.69 -10.80
CA THR A 195 -4.80 -2.65 -12.01
C THR A 195 -4.47 -1.44 -12.86
N ILE A 196 -4.46 -0.25 -12.26
CA ILE A 196 -4.16 0.99 -12.99
C ILE A 196 -2.71 0.96 -13.51
N TYR A 197 -1.75 0.56 -12.68
CA TYR A 197 -0.36 0.40 -13.10
C TYR A 197 -0.22 -0.59 -14.26
N GLY A 198 -0.88 -1.75 -14.16
CA GLY A 198 -0.86 -2.79 -15.16
C GLY A 198 -1.47 -2.34 -16.49
N LEU A 199 -2.63 -1.67 -16.47
CA LEU A 199 -3.28 -1.13 -17.68
C LEU A 199 -2.41 -0.06 -18.35
N LEU A 200 -1.84 0.85 -17.58
CA LEU A 200 -0.98 1.91 -18.11
C LEU A 200 0.33 1.34 -18.69
N SER A 201 0.85 0.25 -18.11
CA SER A 201 2.05 -0.43 -18.61
C SER A 201 1.85 -1.09 -19.99
N LEU A 202 0.62 -1.44 -20.35
CA LEU A 202 0.28 -1.96 -21.67
C LEU A 202 0.38 -0.89 -22.75
N GLY A 203 0.15 0.39 -22.41
CA GLY A 203 0.15 1.52 -23.34
C GLY A 203 1.53 2.04 -23.75
N TYR A 204 2.63 1.38 -23.42
CA TYR A 204 4.03 1.80 -23.72
C TYR A 204 4.39 3.23 -23.28
N ARG A 205 3.61 3.88 -22.42
CA ARG A 205 3.92 5.21 -21.89
C ARG A 205 4.77 5.09 -20.64
N GLN A 206 5.81 5.91 -20.54
CA GLN A 206 6.53 6.12 -19.28
C GLN A 206 5.59 6.88 -18.32
N ASN A 207 4.89 6.14 -17.47
CA ASN A 207 3.98 6.74 -16.51
C ASN A 207 4.75 7.08 -15.23
N SER A 208 4.57 8.30 -14.74
CA SER A 208 5.04 8.67 -13.42
C SER A 208 4.25 7.86 -12.38
N SER A 209 4.94 7.06 -11.56
CA SER A 209 4.33 6.27 -10.50
C SER A 209 3.55 7.15 -9.50
N ILE A 210 3.95 8.42 -9.33
CA ILE A 210 3.22 9.40 -8.51
C ILE A 210 1.87 9.75 -9.14
N ASN A 211 1.76 9.83 -10.46
CA ASN A 211 0.47 10.04 -11.13
C ASN A 211 -0.45 8.83 -10.97
N VAL A 212 0.09 7.61 -11.01
CA VAL A 212 -0.68 6.39 -10.73
C VAL A 212 -1.22 6.44 -9.30
N LEU A 213 -0.38 6.79 -8.33
CA LEU A 213 -0.78 6.92 -6.94
C LEU A 213 -1.87 7.99 -6.75
N ALA A 214 -1.70 9.17 -7.35
CA ALA A 214 -2.68 10.26 -7.31
C ALA A 214 -4.02 9.85 -7.94
N PHE A 215 -3.99 9.21 -9.11
CA PHE A 215 -5.18 8.74 -9.80
C PHE A 215 -5.94 7.67 -9.00
N THR A 216 -5.21 6.71 -8.42
CA THR A 216 -5.84 5.68 -7.56
C THR A 216 -6.47 6.27 -6.32
N ALA A 217 -5.86 7.31 -5.73
CA ALA A 217 -6.45 8.03 -4.61
C ALA A 217 -7.79 8.67 -5.00
N ILE A 218 -7.83 9.37 -6.14
CA ILE A 218 -9.07 9.98 -6.65
C ILE A 218 -10.14 8.91 -6.87
N VAL A 219 -9.82 7.79 -7.53
CA VAL A 219 -10.78 6.72 -7.82
C VAL A 219 -11.35 6.11 -6.54
N ILE A 220 -10.51 5.78 -5.58
CA ILE A 220 -10.96 5.16 -4.32
C ILE A 220 -11.78 6.15 -3.50
N LEU A 221 -11.31 7.38 -3.37
CA LEU A 221 -12.03 8.41 -2.61
C LEU A 221 -13.30 8.89 -3.32
N ALA A 222 -13.42 8.77 -4.64
CA ALA A 222 -14.67 9.03 -5.34
C ALA A 222 -15.73 7.95 -5.03
N CYS A 223 -15.31 6.68 -4.90
CA CYS A 223 -16.20 5.59 -4.52
C CYS A 223 -16.51 5.58 -3.02
N GLN A 224 -15.51 5.87 -2.17
CA GLN A 224 -15.60 5.81 -0.72
C GLN A 224 -14.86 7.01 -0.09
N PRO A 225 -15.48 8.19 -0.02
CA PRO A 225 -14.82 9.41 0.49
C PRO A 225 -14.38 9.30 1.96
N GLU A 226 -15.14 8.56 2.78
CA GLU A 226 -14.82 8.31 4.20
C GLU A 226 -13.49 7.57 4.39
N ALA A 227 -13.03 6.82 3.39
CA ALA A 227 -11.75 6.11 3.44
C ALA A 227 -10.56 7.06 3.72
N LEU A 228 -10.66 8.35 3.38
CA LEU A 228 -9.62 9.35 3.68
C LEU A 228 -9.30 9.42 5.18
N PHE A 229 -10.29 9.21 6.03
CA PHE A 229 -10.16 9.30 7.49
C PHE A 229 -9.79 7.95 8.12
N GLU A 230 -9.75 6.87 7.34
CA GLU A 230 -9.31 5.56 7.81
C GLU A 230 -7.78 5.51 7.95
N VAL A 231 -7.32 5.06 9.12
CA VAL A 231 -5.87 4.88 9.41
C VAL A 231 -5.17 4.04 8.34
N GLY A 232 -5.84 2.97 7.90
CA GLY A 232 -5.30 2.08 6.88
C GLY A 232 -5.08 2.75 5.53
N PHE A 233 -5.98 3.66 5.11
CA PHE A 233 -5.83 4.45 3.89
C PHE A 233 -4.62 5.38 4.01
N GLN A 234 -4.55 6.17 5.08
CA GLN A 234 -3.49 7.14 5.32
C GLN A 234 -2.11 6.47 5.34
N MET A 235 -1.97 5.38 6.10
CA MET A 235 -0.71 4.63 6.17
C MET A 235 -0.30 4.03 4.82
N SER A 236 -1.25 3.44 4.09
CA SER A 236 -0.96 2.82 2.79
C SER A 236 -0.47 3.84 1.76
N TYR A 237 -1.16 4.98 1.63
CA TYR A 237 -0.80 6.02 0.67
C TYR A 237 0.50 6.74 1.05
N LEU A 238 0.70 7.04 2.33
CA LEU A 238 1.94 7.67 2.80
C LEU A 238 3.16 6.74 2.67
N ALA A 239 2.99 5.43 2.93
CA ALA A 239 4.06 4.47 2.71
C ALA A 239 4.51 4.44 1.25
N VAL A 240 3.56 4.28 0.31
CA VAL A 240 3.87 4.23 -1.13
C VAL A 240 4.42 5.57 -1.61
N PHE A 241 3.84 6.69 -1.18
CA PHE A 241 4.33 8.03 -1.55
C PHE A 241 5.78 8.25 -1.07
N ALA A 242 6.09 7.90 0.18
CA ALA A 242 7.44 8.01 0.72
C ALA A 242 8.43 7.10 -0.01
N ILE A 243 8.04 5.86 -0.35
CA ILE A 243 8.87 4.96 -1.15
C ILE A 243 9.14 5.60 -2.53
N LEU A 244 8.12 6.08 -3.23
CA LEU A 244 8.28 6.68 -4.55
C LEU A 244 9.16 7.95 -4.52
N LEU A 245 9.11 8.71 -3.42
CA LEU A 245 9.85 9.96 -3.26
C LEU A 245 11.31 9.70 -2.87
N PHE A 246 11.56 8.84 -1.88
CA PHE A 246 12.87 8.69 -1.25
C PHE A 246 13.69 7.53 -1.79
N TYR A 247 13.05 6.44 -2.27
CA TYR A 247 13.76 5.25 -2.73
C TYR A 247 14.78 5.53 -3.82
N PRO A 248 14.49 6.30 -4.89
CA PRO A 248 15.48 6.52 -5.96
C PRO A 248 16.75 7.18 -5.46
N THR A 249 16.64 8.08 -4.50
CA THR A 249 17.77 8.81 -3.91
C THR A 249 18.57 7.92 -2.97
N LEU A 250 17.90 7.27 -2.01
CA LEU A 250 18.56 6.43 -1.02
C LEU A 250 19.19 5.19 -1.68
N TYR A 251 18.49 4.54 -2.60
CA TYR A 251 19.02 3.38 -3.32
C TYR A 251 20.23 3.75 -4.17
N GLY A 252 20.20 4.92 -4.81
CA GLY A 252 21.29 5.46 -5.64
C GLY A 252 22.54 5.92 -4.87
N MET A 253 22.55 5.85 -3.52
CA MET A 253 23.75 6.15 -2.70
C MET A 253 24.87 5.16 -2.93
N ILE A 254 24.55 3.92 -3.31
CA ILE A 254 25.51 2.90 -3.68
C ILE A 254 25.53 2.77 -5.20
N SER A 255 26.71 2.63 -5.78
CA SER A 255 26.90 2.48 -7.23
C SER A 255 26.10 1.28 -7.76
N GLU A 256 25.27 1.52 -8.79
CA GLU A 256 24.49 0.47 -9.44
C GLU A 256 25.37 -0.65 -10.00
N LYS A 257 26.52 -0.31 -10.58
CA LYS A 257 27.48 -1.28 -11.09
C LYS A 257 27.95 -2.22 -9.99
N TRP A 258 28.36 -1.66 -8.85
CA TRP A 258 28.81 -2.45 -7.71
C TRP A 258 27.71 -3.35 -7.14
N LEU A 259 26.48 -2.84 -7.04
CA LEU A 259 25.32 -3.62 -6.59
C LEU A 259 24.97 -4.76 -7.57
N MET A 260 25.19 -4.58 -8.88
CA MET A 260 24.98 -5.61 -9.88
C MET A 260 25.94 -6.79 -9.71
N GLU A 261 27.17 -6.54 -9.31
CA GLU A 261 28.20 -7.55 -9.05
C GLU A 261 27.96 -8.31 -7.74
N HIS A 262 27.31 -7.67 -6.75
CA HIS A 262 27.10 -8.21 -5.40
C HIS A 262 25.62 -8.48 -5.09
N ARG A 263 25.09 -9.62 -5.58
CA ARG A 263 23.65 -9.95 -5.48
C ARG A 263 23.08 -9.89 -4.07
N VAL A 264 23.81 -10.40 -3.07
CA VAL A 264 23.36 -10.40 -1.65
C VAL A 264 23.28 -8.97 -1.13
N VAL A 265 24.31 -8.15 -1.38
CA VAL A 265 24.33 -6.75 -0.96
C VAL A 265 23.20 -5.96 -1.62
N ARG A 266 22.96 -6.20 -2.91
CA ARG A 266 21.84 -5.60 -3.64
C ARG A 266 20.49 -5.92 -3.00
N TRP A 267 20.29 -7.17 -2.60
CA TRP A 267 19.06 -7.59 -1.93
C TRP A 267 18.94 -6.93 -0.55
N VAL A 268 19.99 -6.98 0.28
CA VAL A 268 20.02 -6.35 1.61
C VAL A 268 19.79 -4.85 1.49
N TRP A 269 20.49 -4.17 0.59
CA TRP A 269 20.35 -2.73 0.39
C TRP A 269 18.96 -2.33 -0.10
N GLY A 270 18.38 -3.10 -1.04
CA GLY A 270 17.02 -2.89 -1.51
C GLY A 270 16.00 -3.01 -0.39
N MET A 271 16.06 -4.07 0.43
CA MET A 271 15.19 -4.28 1.59
C MET A 271 15.34 -3.16 2.61
N THR A 272 16.58 -2.78 2.94
CA THR A 272 16.87 -1.67 3.86
C THR A 272 16.25 -0.38 3.36
N THR A 273 16.49 -0.03 2.10
CA THR A 273 16.02 1.22 1.51
C THR A 273 14.50 1.31 1.47
N VAL A 274 13.82 0.25 1.03
CA VAL A 274 12.35 0.21 1.02
C VAL A 274 11.79 0.34 2.43
N SER A 275 12.35 -0.41 3.41
CA SER A 275 11.88 -0.37 4.80
C SER A 275 12.06 1.01 5.43
N LEU A 276 13.22 1.66 5.20
CA LEU A 276 13.47 3.02 5.70
C LEU A 276 12.52 4.04 5.06
N CYS A 277 12.33 3.98 3.74
CA CYS A 277 11.40 4.88 3.04
C CYS A 277 9.97 4.72 3.56
N ALA A 278 9.50 3.48 3.70
CA ALA A 278 8.16 3.21 4.24
C ALA A 278 8.03 3.75 5.66
N GLN A 279 9.04 3.52 6.52
CA GLN A 279 9.03 3.97 7.91
C GLN A 279 9.02 5.50 8.03
N LEU A 280 9.74 6.22 7.16
CA LEU A 280 9.67 7.69 7.09
C LEU A 280 8.25 8.17 6.77
N GLY A 281 7.53 7.45 5.90
CA GLY A 281 6.15 7.78 5.55
C GLY A 281 5.15 7.45 6.66
N VAL A 282 5.29 6.30 7.34
CA VAL A 282 4.25 5.83 8.27
C VAL A 282 4.62 6.00 9.74
N GLY A 283 5.89 6.16 10.08
CA GLY A 283 6.37 6.22 11.46
C GLY A 283 5.66 7.26 12.33
N PRO A 284 5.51 8.52 11.90
CA PRO A 284 4.78 9.54 12.66
C PRO A 284 3.31 9.17 12.90
N LEU A 285 2.63 8.56 11.92
CA LEU A 285 1.25 8.09 12.10
C LEU A 285 1.15 6.87 13.02
N ILE A 286 2.13 5.96 12.97
CA ILE A 286 2.18 4.82 13.89
C ILE A 286 2.27 5.33 15.33
N ALA A 287 3.14 6.30 15.60
CA ALA A 287 3.25 6.92 16.93
C ALA A 287 1.95 7.63 17.33
N PHE A 288 1.27 8.31 16.40
CA PHE A 288 0.03 9.04 16.66
C PHE A 288 -1.16 8.12 16.95
N TYR A 289 -1.37 7.07 16.12
CA TYR A 289 -2.56 6.20 16.24
C TYR A 289 -2.37 5.01 17.18
N PHE A 290 -1.17 4.46 17.25
CA PHE A 290 -0.90 3.24 18.03
C PHE A 290 -0.09 3.50 19.29
N HIS A 291 0.35 4.74 19.52
CA HIS A 291 1.08 5.17 20.70
C HIS A 291 2.35 4.37 20.99
N ARG A 292 2.93 3.77 19.94
CA ARG A 292 4.16 2.99 20.03
C ARG A 292 4.99 3.09 18.76
N PHE A 293 6.28 2.79 18.88
CA PHE A 293 7.22 2.75 17.76
C PHE A 293 8.16 1.57 17.94
N SER A 294 8.25 0.68 16.94
CA SER A 294 9.20 -0.45 16.95
C SER A 294 10.57 0.04 16.49
N THR A 295 11.59 -0.18 17.31
CA THR A 295 12.98 0.24 17.01
C THR A 295 13.68 -0.75 16.07
N TYR A 296 13.36 -2.04 16.20
CA TYR A 296 13.97 -3.10 15.40
C TYR A 296 13.17 -3.46 14.13
N PHE A 297 12.32 -2.55 13.64
CA PHE A 297 11.48 -2.80 12.45
C PHE A 297 12.30 -3.28 11.24
N LEU A 298 13.52 -2.78 11.07
CA LEU A 298 14.40 -3.17 9.97
C LEU A 298 14.82 -4.64 10.08
N LEU A 299 15.30 -5.05 11.25
CA LEU A 299 15.67 -6.44 11.54
C LEU A 299 14.45 -7.38 11.38
N THR A 300 13.31 -6.95 11.90
CA THR A 300 12.05 -7.66 11.77
C THR A 300 11.68 -7.88 10.30
N ASN A 301 11.77 -6.85 9.46
CA ASN A 301 11.44 -6.94 8.04
C ASN A 301 12.34 -7.91 7.27
N PHE A 302 13.63 -8.00 7.64
CA PHE A 302 14.56 -8.96 7.04
C PHE A 302 14.17 -10.43 7.26
N ILE A 303 13.48 -10.70 8.35
CA ILE A 303 13.02 -12.06 8.68
C ILE A 303 11.61 -12.28 8.18
N VAL A 304 10.71 -11.36 8.48
CA VAL A 304 9.27 -11.59 8.28
C VAL A 304 8.86 -11.50 6.81
N ILE A 305 9.50 -10.63 5.99
CA ILE A 305 9.16 -10.52 4.56
C ILE A 305 9.52 -11.79 3.77
N PRO A 306 10.72 -12.39 3.91
CA PRO A 306 11.00 -13.69 3.28
C PRO A 306 10.10 -14.82 3.79
N CYS A 307 9.82 -14.88 5.11
CA CYS A 307 8.90 -15.86 5.67
C CYS A 307 7.47 -15.67 5.10
N ALA A 308 7.00 -14.43 4.98
CA ALA A 308 5.70 -14.11 4.39
C ALA A 308 5.60 -14.59 2.93
N TYR A 309 6.66 -14.42 2.15
CA TYR A 309 6.74 -14.96 0.79
C TYR A 309 6.57 -16.48 0.77
N LEU A 310 7.33 -17.19 1.62
CA LEU A 310 7.26 -18.66 1.71
C LEU A 310 5.91 -19.15 2.22
N ILE A 311 5.30 -18.45 3.20
CA ILE A 311 3.98 -18.78 3.73
C ILE A 311 2.90 -18.61 2.67
N LEU A 312 2.94 -17.51 1.90
CA LEU A 312 1.98 -17.28 0.82
C LEU A 312 2.09 -18.34 -0.28
N VAL A 313 3.30 -18.54 -0.81
CA VAL A 313 3.55 -19.54 -1.87
C VAL A 313 3.20 -20.93 -1.39
N GLY A 314 3.72 -21.33 -0.23
CA GLY A 314 3.48 -22.65 0.35
C GLY A 314 2.01 -22.86 0.73
N GLY A 315 1.32 -21.82 1.25
CA GLY A 315 -0.09 -21.89 1.57
C GLY A 315 -0.96 -22.16 0.33
N PHE A 316 -0.75 -21.42 -0.76
CA PHE A 316 -1.45 -21.69 -2.01
C PHE A 316 -1.10 -23.07 -2.60
N LEU A 317 0.17 -23.48 -2.55
CA LEU A 317 0.56 -24.81 -3.00
C LEU A 317 -0.09 -25.91 -2.16
N LEU A 318 -0.23 -25.74 -0.86
CA LEU A 318 -0.92 -26.69 0.01
C LEU A 318 -2.40 -26.82 -0.35
N LEU A 319 -3.08 -25.71 -0.64
CA LEU A 319 -4.48 -25.73 -1.10
C LEU A 319 -4.66 -26.49 -2.42
N LEU A 320 -3.66 -26.40 -3.32
CA LEU A 320 -3.70 -27.08 -4.62
C LEU A 320 -3.35 -28.57 -4.54
N THR A 321 -2.42 -28.96 -3.66
CA THR A 321 -1.83 -30.30 -3.66
C THR A 321 -2.25 -31.15 -2.47
N SER A 322 -2.65 -30.52 -1.36
CA SER A 322 -2.92 -31.17 -0.05
C SER A 322 -1.74 -32.02 0.48
N TRP A 323 -0.49 -31.74 0.05
CA TRP A 323 0.69 -32.51 0.47
C TRP A 323 1.11 -32.16 1.90
N THR A 324 1.16 -33.18 2.76
CA THR A 324 1.57 -33.02 4.17
C THR A 324 3.00 -32.54 4.34
N MET A 325 3.91 -32.82 3.37
CA MET A 325 5.26 -32.26 3.37
C MET A 325 5.27 -30.72 3.29
N ILE A 326 4.36 -30.12 2.50
CA ILE A 326 4.23 -28.66 2.43
C ILE A 326 3.73 -28.11 3.77
N ALA A 327 2.77 -28.79 4.41
CA ALA A 327 2.29 -28.39 5.73
C ALA A 327 3.41 -28.44 6.79
N SER A 328 4.27 -29.46 6.76
CA SER A 328 5.45 -29.57 7.64
C SER A 328 6.48 -28.46 7.38
N ALA A 329 6.75 -28.17 6.11
CA ALA A 329 7.64 -27.05 5.74
C ALA A 329 7.09 -25.69 6.20
N LEU A 330 5.78 -25.45 6.02
CA LEU A 330 5.09 -24.27 6.52
C LEU A 330 5.17 -24.16 8.05
N ALA A 331 4.99 -25.26 8.77
CA ALA A 331 5.13 -25.28 10.23
C ALA A 331 6.54 -24.86 10.66
N THR A 332 7.58 -25.30 9.95
CA THR A 332 8.96 -24.90 10.20
C THR A 332 9.16 -23.40 9.95
N VAL A 333 8.66 -22.88 8.84
CA VAL A 333 8.78 -21.43 8.50
C VAL A 333 8.05 -20.57 9.52
N VAL A 334 6.83 -20.95 9.92
CA VAL A 334 6.04 -20.23 10.94
C VAL A 334 6.76 -20.28 12.29
N THR A 335 7.32 -21.42 12.67
CA THR A 335 8.08 -21.57 13.92
C THR A 335 9.31 -20.68 13.93
N ILE A 336 10.11 -20.68 12.86
CA ILE A 336 11.29 -19.80 12.73
C ILE A 336 10.86 -18.33 12.84
N MET A 337 9.82 -17.92 12.12
CA MET A 337 9.31 -16.57 12.15
C MET A 337 8.85 -16.16 13.55
N THR A 338 8.02 -16.95 14.21
CA THR A 338 7.46 -16.63 15.53
C THR A 338 8.51 -16.65 16.62
N GLN A 339 9.48 -17.59 16.60
CA GLN A 339 10.62 -17.61 17.53
C GLN A 339 11.53 -16.38 17.34
N SER A 340 11.81 -16.01 16.10
CA SER A 340 12.59 -14.80 15.79
C SER A 340 11.89 -13.54 16.31
N LEU A 341 10.57 -13.43 16.10
CA LEU A 341 9.79 -12.31 16.63
C LEU A 341 9.81 -12.28 18.17
N THR A 342 9.71 -13.46 18.82
CA THR A 342 9.82 -13.56 20.27
C THR A 342 11.21 -13.09 20.77
N ALA A 343 12.28 -13.50 20.09
CA ALA A 343 13.63 -13.07 20.42
C ALA A 343 13.81 -11.56 20.22
N ILE A 344 13.31 -10.99 19.11
CA ILE A 344 13.38 -9.54 18.88
C ILE A 344 12.53 -8.77 19.91
N ALA A 345 11.34 -9.26 20.25
CA ALA A 345 10.49 -8.63 21.25
C ALA A 345 11.11 -8.62 22.67
N ALA A 346 11.99 -9.58 22.95
CA ALA A 346 12.75 -9.65 24.22
C ALA A 346 13.98 -8.72 24.27
N LEU A 347 14.38 -8.11 23.15
CA LEU A 347 15.50 -7.17 23.12
C LEU A 347 15.16 -5.88 23.90
N PRO A 348 16.16 -5.23 24.52
CA PRO A 348 15.93 -3.97 25.22
C PRO A 348 15.40 -2.91 24.24
N ILE A 349 14.38 -2.16 24.67
CA ILE A 349 13.78 -1.10 23.89
C ILE A 349 13.22 -1.61 22.53
N ALA A 350 12.74 -2.85 22.45
CA ALA A 350 12.15 -3.42 21.23
C ALA A 350 10.96 -2.59 20.71
N SER A 351 10.22 -1.99 21.62
CA SER A 351 9.15 -1.05 21.31
C SER A 351 9.17 0.11 22.30
N ILE A 352 9.16 1.33 21.80
CA ILE A 352 8.95 2.54 22.59
C ILE A 352 7.44 2.75 22.67
N GLY A 353 6.87 2.49 23.83
CA GLY A 353 5.45 2.71 24.12
C GLY A 353 5.19 4.09 24.72
N ASN A 354 3.90 4.35 25.00
CA ASN A 354 3.44 5.58 25.65
C ASN A 354 3.79 6.87 24.88
N LEU A 355 3.81 6.78 23.55
CA LEU A 355 3.99 7.93 22.67
C LEU A 355 2.61 8.55 22.41
N TYR A 356 2.38 9.77 22.87
CA TYR A 356 1.12 10.50 22.65
C TYR A 356 1.37 11.83 21.93
N PRO A 357 1.93 11.81 20.69
CA PRO A 357 2.12 13.05 19.95
C PRO A 357 0.76 13.66 19.62
N SER A 358 0.64 14.98 19.78
CA SER A 358 -0.52 15.72 19.28
C SER A 358 -0.53 15.75 17.75
N LEU A 359 -1.69 16.07 17.15
CA LEU A 359 -1.79 16.25 15.69
C LEU A 359 -0.75 17.28 15.18
N LEU A 360 -0.61 18.41 15.90
CA LEU A 360 0.36 19.44 15.55
C LEU A 360 1.80 18.90 15.55
N GLN A 361 2.19 18.15 16.58
CA GLN A 361 3.51 17.53 16.66
C GLN A 361 3.74 16.54 15.50
N THR A 362 2.73 15.73 15.18
CA THR A 362 2.81 14.80 14.05
C THR A 362 3.02 15.53 12.72
N VAL A 363 2.28 16.61 12.47
CA VAL A 363 2.45 17.46 11.29
C VAL A 363 3.83 18.10 11.26
N LEU A 364 4.33 18.63 12.39
CA LEU A 364 5.66 19.22 12.48
C LEU A 364 6.77 18.20 12.18
N VAL A 365 6.61 16.96 12.61
CA VAL A 365 7.55 15.87 12.26
C VAL A 365 7.57 15.63 10.75
N TYR A 366 6.42 15.62 10.07
CA TYR A 366 6.39 15.51 8.60
C TYR A 366 7.03 16.70 7.91
N VAL A 367 6.80 17.92 8.40
CA VAL A 367 7.47 19.12 7.88
C VAL A 367 8.99 19.01 8.07
N LEU A 368 9.45 18.56 9.23
CA LEU A 368 10.87 18.35 9.51
C LEU A 368 11.47 17.29 8.56
N ILE A 369 10.81 16.15 8.36
CA ILE A 369 11.22 15.11 7.39
C ILE A 369 11.34 15.72 6.00
N GLY A 370 10.36 16.52 5.58
CA GLY A 370 10.38 17.23 4.29
C GLY A 370 11.56 18.18 4.14
N CYS A 371 11.80 19.03 5.14
CA CYS A 371 12.92 19.97 5.14
C CYS A 371 14.28 19.27 5.11
N LEU A 372 14.47 18.26 5.96
CA LEU A 372 15.70 17.47 5.99
C LEU A 372 15.95 16.75 4.66
N SER A 373 14.89 16.25 4.04
CA SER A 373 14.96 15.59 2.74
C SER A 373 15.40 16.55 1.63
N ILE A 374 14.88 17.77 1.62
CA ILE A 374 15.28 18.80 0.65
C ILE A 374 16.75 19.20 0.83
N ILE A 375 17.18 19.39 2.09
CA ILE A 375 18.58 19.70 2.42
C ILE A 375 19.48 18.56 1.96
N PHE A 376 19.12 17.30 2.31
CA PHE A 376 19.87 16.13 1.93
C PHE A 376 19.99 15.99 0.40
N LEU A 377 18.89 16.17 -0.34
CA LEU A 377 18.89 16.11 -1.80
C LEU A 377 19.81 17.17 -2.41
N LYS A 378 19.80 18.42 -1.91
CA LYS A 378 20.68 19.48 -2.38
C LYS A 378 22.15 19.16 -2.12
N LEU A 379 22.49 18.76 -0.89
CA LEU A 379 23.86 18.38 -0.53
C LEU A 379 24.36 17.21 -1.37
N TRP A 380 23.53 16.18 -1.58
CA TRP A 380 23.86 15.03 -2.40
C TRP A 380 24.12 15.42 -3.85
N GLN A 381 23.32 16.30 -4.44
CA GLN A 381 23.52 16.80 -5.80
C GLN A 381 24.84 17.55 -5.93
N THR A 382 25.15 18.44 -4.98
CA THR A 382 26.43 19.19 -4.97
C THR A 382 27.62 18.23 -4.88
N TYR A 383 27.54 17.24 -4.00
CA TYR A 383 28.62 16.27 -3.79
C TYR A 383 28.82 15.36 -5.02
N SER A 384 27.74 14.87 -5.62
CA SER A 384 27.78 13.98 -6.79
C SER A 384 28.31 14.64 -8.07
N VAL A 385 28.20 15.98 -8.17
CA VAL A 385 28.77 16.77 -9.27
C VAL A 385 30.26 17.02 -9.07
N SER A 386 30.74 17.13 -7.83
CA SER A 386 32.15 17.39 -7.50
C SER A 386 33.08 16.17 -7.72
N TYR A 387 32.51 14.94 -7.80
CA TYR A 387 33.25 13.70 -7.96
C TYR A 387 33.08 13.03 -9.35
N ARG A 388 32.45 13.71 -10.31
CA ARG A 388 32.42 13.33 -11.73
C ARG A 388 33.34 14.29 -12.54
#